data_e29eb9ce10ce4f058c6a456b42f5a860
#
_entry.id   e29eb9ce10ce4f058c6a456b42f5a860
#
_cell.length_a   1.000
_cell.length_b   1.000
_cell.length_c   1.000
_cell.angle_alpha   90.00
_cell.angle_beta   90.00
_cell.angle_gamma   90.00
#
_symmetry.space_group_name_H-M   'P 1'
#
loop_
_entity.id
_entity.type
_entity.pdbx_description
1 polymer ?
#
loop_
_entity_poly.entity_id
_entity_poly.type
_entity_poly.pdbx_seq_one_letter_code
_entity_poly.pdbx_strand_id
1 'polypeptide(L)'
;MFNKHPKGLIPAALSNMGERFGYYIMNAVLVLFLCSKFGISEEKSTLIYSFFYAGIYLLSLVGGLIADRKQNYKGTIMAGLVVMAVGYIALSIPITANAGNTSWLLTLTCIALFFIAFGNGLFKGNLQAIVGQMYDNLEAEAATKGEKELIEAKSKRDSGFQIFYVFINIGGLVAPFIAPLLRSWWLSAHDMVYNASLPALCHDYIAKGAEGMSAEAMGNLNQLMSQCVGETTDMAASCAQYLQIFNEGIHYSFVASVAAMLISLIIFFVTKSQFPNPGKKEAAAAVTYTAEEKAAMAKEIKQRLYALFAVLGVVIFFWFSFHQNGTSLSLFARDFVDTSTIAPEIWQAVNPFFVITLTPVIMMIFGSLSRRGKEISTPRKIAIGMFIAGLAYLFLSVYSLIMGYPSAAEYRELPIDQQVKAGAWVLIVLYFLLTVAELFISPLGLSFVSKVAPKHLLGLCQGLWLGATAVGNLLLWIGPLMYNAIPIGYCWAIFMIVCLISMGVMLFMVKWLERVAK
;
A
#
# COMPACT_ATOMS: atom_id res chain seq x y z
N MET A 1 -11.53 -23.27 16.76
CA MET A 1 -11.30 -22.68 15.44
C MET A 1 -9.92 -23.04 14.88
N PHE A 2 -8.82 -22.79 15.58
CA PHE A 2 -7.46 -23.00 15.07
C PHE A 2 -6.97 -24.46 15.01
N ASN A 3 -7.50 -25.37 15.83
CA ASN A 3 -7.02 -26.76 15.95
C ASN A 3 -7.17 -27.66 14.70
N LYS A 4 -7.81 -27.15 13.65
CA LYS A 4 -8.03 -27.90 12.39
C LYS A 4 -7.15 -27.45 11.22
N HIS A 5 -6.29 -26.44 11.44
CA HIS A 5 -5.37 -25.91 10.43
C HIS A 5 -3.94 -26.48 10.60
N PRO A 6 -3.09 -26.42 9.56
CA PRO A 6 -1.69 -26.80 9.67
C PRO A 6 -0.97 -26.01 10.79
N LYS A 7 -0.12 -26.67 11.56
CA LYS A 7 0.59 -26.05 12.71
C LYS A 7 1.41 -24.82 12.32
N GLY A 8 1.92 -24.78 11.09
CA GLY A 8 2.70 -23.65 10.57
C GLY A 8 1.89 -22.42 10.19
N LEU A 9 0.55 -22.48 10.10
CA LEU A 9 -0.27 -21.34 9.66
C LEU A 9 -0.13 -20.12 10.57
N ILE A 10 -0.28 -20.30 11.87
CA ILE A 10 -0.22 -19.19 12.85
C ILE A 10 1.18 -18.57 12.92
N PRO A 11 2.28 -19.32 13.02
CA PRO A 11 3.61 -18.76 12.92
C PRO A 11 3.88 -18.00 11.62
N ALA A 12 3.41 -18.52 10.47
CA ALA A 12 3.52 -17.82 9.19
C ALA A 12 2.72 -16.50 9.20
N ALA A 13 1.48 -16.52 9.71
CA ALA A 13 0.64 -15.33 9.82
C ALA A 13 1.24 -14.29 10.78
N LEU A 14 1.80 -14.69 11.92
CA LEU A 14 2.46 -13.78 12.86
C LEU A 14 3.74 -13.17 12.26
N SER A 15 4.57 -13.98 11.58
CA SER A 15 5.75 -13.46 10.88
C SER A 15 5.37 -12.46 9.79
N ASN A 16 4.31 -12.74 9.05
CA ASN A 16 3.78 -11.81 8.04
C ASN A 16 3.20 -10.54 8.67
N MET A 17 2.48 -10.65 9.77
CA MET A 17 1.93 -9.52 10.51
C MET A 17 3.05 -8.57 10.98
N GLY A 18 4.13 -9.10 11.56
CA GLY A 18 5.25 -8.29 12.03
C GLY A 18 5.99 -7.61 10.87
N GLU A 19 6.21 -8.31 9.76
CA GLU A 19 6.78 -7.71 8.55
C GLU A 19 5.86 -6.61 8.00
N ARG A 20 4.56 -6.86 7.89
CA ARG A 20 3.59 -5.86 7.45
C ARG A 20 3.51 -4.68 8.40
N PHE A 21 3.54 -4.91 9.71
CA PHE A 21 3.56 -3.85 10.71
C PHE A 21 4.75 -2.90 10.49
N GLY A 22 5.98 -3.43 10.38
CA GLY A 22 7.16 -2.60 10.10
C GLY A 22 7.08 -1.85 8.78
N TYR A 23 6.55 -2.50 7.74
CA TYR A 23 6.31 -1.87 6.44
C TYR A 23 5.29 -0.71 6.53
N TYR A 24 4.15 -0.92 7.19
CA TYR A 24 3.10 0.10 7.28
C TYR A 24 3.49 1.30 8.15
N ILE A 25 4.36 1.13 9.18
CA ILE A 25 4.94 2.26 9.91
C ILE A 25 5.66 3.19 8.93
N MET A 26 6.58 2.64 8.13
CA MET A 26 7.37 3.42 7.18
C MET A 26 6.48 3.99 6.06
N ASN A 27 5.57 3.17 5.51
CA ASN A 27 4.69 3.58 4.42
C ASN A 27 3.82 4.78 4.80
N ALA A 28 3.33 4.82 6.05
CA ALA A 28 2.47 5.90 6.53
C ALA A 28 3.18 7.26 6.58
N VAL A 29 4.49 7.27 6.84
CA VAL A 29 5.26 8.52 7.03
C VAL A 29 6.16 8.88 5.85
N LEU A 30 6.42 7.98 4.90
CA LEU A 30 7.52 8.11 3.94
C LEU A 30 7.50 9.43 3.16
N VAL A 31 6.38 9.80 2.57
CA VAL A 31 6.27 11.06 1.79
C VAL A 31 6.50 12.27 2.69
N LEU A 32 5.82 12.33 3.84
CA LEU A 32 5.96 13.43 4.79
C LEU A 32 7.36 13.49 5.39
N PHE A 33 7.99 12.35 5.66
CA PHE A 33 9.37 12.25 6.12
C PHE A 33 10.37 12.79 5.10
N LEU A 34 10.22 12.45 3.82
CA LEU A 34 11.10 12.97 2.77
C LEU A 34 10.98 14.50 2.65
N CYS A 35 9.75 15.03 2.71
CA CYS A 35 9.52 16.48 2.71
C CYS A 35 10.13 17.14 3.95
N SER A 36 9.85 16.63 5.15
CA SER A 36 10.28 17.27 6.40
C SER A 36 11.78 17.16 6.66
N LYS A 37 12.42 16.05 6.25
CA LYS A 37 13.85 15.84 6.46
C LYS A 37 14.72 16.58 5.46
N PHE A 38 14.35 16.54 4.18
CA PHE A 38 15.20 17.02 3.09
C PHE A 38 14.76 18.36 2.48
N GLY A 39 13.57 18.86 2.86
CA GLY A 39 13.00 20.06 2.24
C GLY A 39 12.74 19.93 0.74
N ILE A 40 12.62 18.70 0.23
CA ILE A 40 12.33 18.45 -1.19
C ILE A 40 10.82 18.55 -1.44
N SER A 41 10.46 18.92 -2.67
CA SER A 41 9.05 19.08 -3.04
C SER A 41 8.25 17.78 -2.91
N GLU A 42 6.94 17.91 -2.77
CA GLU A 42 6.01 16.79 -2.66
C GLU A 42 6.04 15.91 -3.90
N GLU A 43 6.22 16.49 -5.08
CA GLU A 43 6.35 15.76 -6.34
C GLU A 43 7.60 14.87 -6.35
N LYS A 44 8.75 15.40 -5.92
CA LYS A 44 10.00 14.62 -5.81
C LYS A 44 9.89 13.54 -4.75
N SER A 45 9.32 13.85 -3.60
CA SER A 45 9.09 12.88 -2.51
C SER A 45 8.19 11.75 -2.96
N THR A 46 7.10 12.08 -3.66
CA THR A 46 6.17 11.08 -4.18
C THR A 46 6.75 10.31 -5.37
N LEU A 47 7.63 10.90 -6.16
CA LEU A 47 8.36 10.18 -7.20
C LEU A 47 9.23 9.07 -6.58
N ILE A 48 9.98 9.37 -5.52
CA ILE A 48 10.77 8.37 -4.75
C ILE A 48 9.82 7.29 -4.20
N TYR A 49 8.71 7.69 -3.57
CA TYR A 49 7.70 6.77 -3.09
C TYR A 49 7.13 5.87 -4.19
N SER A 50 6.86 6.43 -5.37
CA SER A 50 6.31 5.70 -6.52
C SER A 50 7.26 4.60 -7.01
N PHE A 51 8.56 4.91 -7.15
CA PHE A 51 9.57 3.93 -7.51
C PHE A 51 9.74 2.84 -6.43
N PHE A 52 9.77 3.25 -5.17
CA PHE A 52 9.84 2.31 -4.05
C PHE A 52 8.64 1.36 -4.05
N TYR A 53 7.42 1.91 -4.15
CA TYR A 53 6.19 1.12 -4.07
C TYR A 53 6.01 0.19 -5.28
N ALA A 54 6.36 0.65 -6.49
CA ALA A 54 6.40 -0.19 -7.67
C ALA A 54 7.45 -1.29 -7.53
N GLY A 55 8.62 -0.95 -6.99
CA GLY A 55 9.72 -1.88 -6.72
C GLY A 55 9.31 -3.06 -5.86
N ILE A 56 8.49 -2.86 -4.82
CA ILE A 56 7.96 -3.92 -3.96
C ILE A 56 7.24 -5.00 -4.78
N TYR A 57 6.43 -4.61 -5.74
CA TYR A 57 5.67 -5.56 -6.57
C TYR A 57 6.55 -6.22 -7.64
N LEU A 58 7.41 -5.47 -8.31
CA LEU A 58 8.32 -6.00 -9.33
C LEU A 58 9.37 -6.94 -8.73
N LEU A 59 9.96 -6.57 -7.61
CA LEU A 59 10.99 -7.38 -6.94
C LEU A 59 10.40 -8.66 -6.30
N SER A 60 9.07 -8.71 -6.07
CA SER A 60 8.41 -9.96 -5.64
C SER A 60 8.50 -11.06 -6.71
N LEU A 61 8.50 -10.70 -8.01
CA LEU A 61 8.74 -11.66 -9.09
C LEU A 61 10.18 -12.19 -9.05
N VAL A 62 11.15 -11.29 -8.83
CA VAL A 62 12.57 -11.67 -8.71
C VAL A 62 12.78 -12.58 -7.51
N GLY A 63 12.16 -12.25 -6.37
CA GLY A 63 12.23 -13.07 -5.15
C GLY A 63 11.67 -14.48 -5.34
N GLY A 64 10.55 -14.61 -6.05
CA GLY A 64 9.98 -15.91 -6.43
C GLY A 64 10.93 -16.71 -7.32
N LEU A 65 11.50 -16.10 -8.36
CA LEU A 65 12.47 -16.74 -9.25
C LEU A 65 13.73 -17.23 -8.51
N ILE A 66 14.22 -16.45 -7.55
CA ILE A 66 15.38 -16.84 -6.71
C ILE A 66 15.04 -18.07 -5.87
N ALA A 67 13.88 -18.08 -5.21
CA ALA A 67 13.43 -19.20 -4.39
C ALA A 67 13.22 -20.47 -5.22
N ASP A 68 12.59 -20.34 -6.40
CA ASP A 68 12.36 -21.45 -7.33
C ASP A 68 13.67 -22.05 -7.85
N ARG A 69 14.63 -21.22 -8.27
CA ARG A 69 15.92 -21.70 -8.76
C ARG A 69 16.75 -22.38 -7.68
N LYS A 70 16.77 -21.79 -6.48
CA LYS A 70 17.55 -22.33 -5.34
C LYS A 70 16.83 -23.47 -4.62
N GLN A 71 15.53 -23.67 -4.86
CA GLN A 71 14.67 -24.60 -4.14
C GLN A 71 14.76 -24.43 -2.60
N ASN A 72 14.98 -23.20 -2.16
CA ASN A 72 15.18 -22.83 -0.76
C ASN A 72 14.30 -21.63 -0.36
N TYR A 73 13.00 -21.87 -0.29
CA TYR A 73 12.04 -20.84 0.09
C TYR A 73 12.26 -20.31 1.50
N LYS A 74 12.57 -21.19 2.46
CA LYS A 74 12.81 -20.79 3.86
C LYS A 74 14.03 -19.89 3.99
N GLY A 75 15.13 -20.24 3.34
CA GLY A 75 16.33 -19.41 3.32
C GLY A 75 16.11 -18.07 2.63
N THR A 76 15.34 -18.05 1.54
CA THR A 76 15.01 -16.82 0.80
C THR A 76 14.14 -15.89 1.65
N ILE A 77 13.17 -16.41 2.40
CA ILE A 77 12.33 -15.64 3.34
C ILE A 77 13.19 -15.04 4.46
N MET A 78 14.05 -15.84 5.09
CA MET A 78 14.95 -15.34 6.16
C MET A 78 15.90 -14.26 5.62
N ALA A 79 16.50 -14.48 4.45
CA ALA A 79 17.33 -13.46 3.81
C ALA A 79 16.54 -12.17 3.55
N GLY A 80 15.28 -12.28 3.10
CA GLY A 80 14.40 -11.13 2.90
C GLY A 80 14.19 -10.32 4.17
N LEU A 81 13.90 -10.97 5.30
CA LEU A 81 13.72 -10.29 6.59
C LEU A 81 15.01 -9.60 7.07
N VAL A 82 16.18 -10.24 6.87
CA VAL A 82 17.48 -9.63 7.21
C VAL A 82 17.76 -8.42 6.34
N VAL A 83 17.55 -8.52 5.03
CA VAL A 83 17.77 -7.41 4.08
C VAL A 83 16.85 -6.23 4.39
N MET A 84 15.57 -6.48 4.72
CA MET A 84 14.66 -5.44 5.18
C MET A 84 15.14 -4.80 6.48
N ALA A 85 15.57 -5.60 7.46
CA ALA A 85 16.09 -5.09 8.73
C ALA A 85 17.29 -4.15 8.52
N VAL A 86 18.21 -4.48 7.62
CA VAL A 86 19.35 -3.61 7.25
C VAL A 86 18.85 -2.29 6.66
N GLY A 87 17.87 -2.32 5.77
CA GLY A 87 17.25 -1.10 5.23
C GLY A 87 16.60 -0.23 6.31
N TYR A 88 15.84 -0.81 7.22
CA TYR A 88 15.24 -0.07 8.35
C TYR A 88 16.29 0.44 9.35
N ILE A 89 17.36 -0.30 9.62
CA ILE A 89 18.48 0.18 10.45
C ILE A 89 19.08 1.45 9.81
N ALA A 90 19.34 1.43 8.50
CA ALA A 90 19.86 2.62 7.80
C ALA A 90 18.92 3.82 7.90
N LEU A 91 17.58 3.61 7.81
CA LEU A 91 16.59 4.67 8.00
C LEU A 91 16.48 5.12 9.47
N SER A 92 16.77 4.27 10.44
CA SER A 92 16.63 4.59 11.87
C SER A 92 17.74 5.49 12.41
N ILE A 93 18.84 5.69 11.67
CA ILE A 93 19.96 6.52 12.10
C ILE A 93 19.55 8.01 11.98
N PRO A 94 19.50 8.77 13.10
CA PRO A 94 18.94 10.13 13.11
C PRO A 94 19.98 11.17 12.72
N ILE A 95 20.52 11.07 11.48
CA ILE A 95 21.45 12.07 10.96
C ILE A 95 20.66 13.27 10.45
N THR A 96 20.94 14.45 10.98
CA THR A 96 20.32 15.71 10.54
C THR A 96 20.79 16.09 9.15
N ALA A 97 19.83 16.40 8.26
CA ALA A 97 20.13 16.88 6.91
C ALA A 97 20.54 18.38 6.96
N ASN A 98 21.57 18.74 6.21
CA ASN A 98 22.04 20.11 6.04
C ASN A 98 22.58 20.28 4.61
N ALA A 99 22.89 21.49 4.20
CA ALA A 99 23.35 21.81 2.85
C ALA A 99 24.58 20.97 2.38
N GLY A 100 25.45 20.56 3.31
CA GLY A 100 26.65 19.79 2.99
C GLY A 100 26.43 18.27 2.85
N ASN A 101 25.33 17.73 3.41
CA ASN A 101 25.12 16.30 3.50
C ASN A 101 23.81 15.78 2.84
N THR A 102 22.90 16.68 2.46
CA THR A 102 21.56 16.32 1.93
C THR A 102 21.65 15.34 0.76
N SER A 103 22.54 15.55 -0.22
CA SER A 103 22.63 14.68 -1.41
C SER A 103 23.00 13.24 -1.07
N TRP A 104 24.02 13.03 -0.24
CA TRP A 104 24.43 11.68 0.12
C TRP A 104 23.44 11.00 1.08
N LEU A 105 22.82 11.75 1.99
CA LEU A 105 21.78 11.24 2.88
C LEU A 105 20.52 10.81 2.10
N LEU A 106 20.11 11.60 1.11
CA LEU A 106 19.01 11.23 0.23
C LEU A 106 19.34 9.96 -0.57
N THR A 107 20.58 9.86 -1.09
CA THR A 107 21.05 8.66 -1.76
C THR A 107 21.05 7.44 -0.83
N LEU A 108 21.55 7.60 0.40
CA LEU A 108 21.50 6.53 1.42
C LEU A 108 20.06 6.11 1.74
N THR A 109 19.15 7.09 1.86
CA THR A 109 17.71 6.82 2.06
C THR A 109 17.13 6.02 0.90
N CYS A 110 17.44 6.37 -0.36
CA CYS A 110 16.99 5.60 -1.54
C CYS A 110 17.57 4.17 -1.57
N ILE A 111 18.84 4.00 -1.18
CA ILE A 111 19.47 2.67 -1.06
C ILE A 111 18.78 1.85 0.04
N ALA A 112 18.48 2.47 1.19
CA ALA A 112 17.75 1.81 2.27
C ALA A 112 16.35 1.37 1.83
N LEU A 113 15.62 2.22 1.12
CA LEU A 113 14.33 1.90 0.52
C LEU A 113 14.43 0.76 -0.49
N PHE A 114 15.50 0.73 -1.31
CA PHE A 114 15.74 -0.39 -2.22
C PHE A 114 15.96 -1.70 -1.47
N PHE A 115 16.73 -1.71 -0.38
CA PHE A 115 16.89 -2.90 0.45
C PHE A 115 15.56 -3.36 1.07
N ILE A 116 14.72 -2.44 1.53
CA ILE A 116 13.40 -2.77 2.05
C ILE A 116 12.53 -3.38 0.94
N ALA A 117 12.50 -2.78 -0.25
CA ALA A 117 11.72 -3.29 -1.38
C ALA A 117 12.22 -4.67 -1.86
N PHE A 118 13.53 -4.85 -1.95
CA PHE A 118 14.14 -6.12 -2.36
C PHE A 118 13.91 -7.22 -1.32
N GLY A 119 14.14 -6.91 -0.04
CA GLY A 119 13.85 -7.85 1.05
C GLY A 119 12.38 -8.25 1.12
N ASN A 120 11.46 -7.29 0.92
CA ASN A 120 10.04 -7.58 0.80
C ASN A 120 9.73 -8.51 -0.38
N GLY A 121 10.38 -8.30 -1.51
CA GLY A 121 10.28 -9.17 -2.68
C GLY A 121 10.71 -10.61 -2.38
N LEU A 122 11.81 -10.78 -1.62
CA LEU A 122 12.26 -12.11 -1.20
C LEU A 122 11.31 -12.79 -0.19
N PHE A 123 10.56 -12.00 0.59
CA PHE A 123 9.71 -12.50 1.66
C PHE A 123 8.29 -12.83 1.20
N LYS A 124 7.59 -11.83 0.63
CA LYS A 124 6.12 -11.81 0.49
C LYS A 124 5.55 -12.98 -0.33
N GLY A 125 6.01 -13.15 -1.55
CA GLY A 125 5.52 -14.23 -2.45
C GLY A 125 5.89 -15.61 -1.96
N ASN A 126 7.08 -15.74 -1.42
CA ASN A 126 7.62 -17.02 -0.95
C ASN A 126 6.92 -17.53 0.32
N LEU A 127 6.54 -16.62 1.23
CA LEU A 127 5.77 -17.01 2.41
C LEU A 127 4.36 -17.50 2.03
N GLN A 128 3.72 -16.82 1.07
CA GLN A 128 2.42 -17.26 0.55
C GLN A 128 2.51 -18.64 -0.15
N ALA A 129 3.61 -18.90 -0.85
CA ALA A 129 3.87 -20.22 -1.45
C ALA A 129 4.01 -21.32 -0.39
N ILE A 130 4.69 -21.06 0.72
CA ILE A 130 4.80 -21.99 1.85
C ILE A 130 3.42 -22.27 2.46
N VAL A 131 2.60 -21.22 2.67
CA VAL A 131 1.22 -21.39 3.20
C VAL A 131 0.38 -22.22 2.22
N GLY A 132 0.47 -21.94 0.92
CA GLY A 132 -0.18 -22.73 -0.12
C GLY A 132 0.19 -24.21 -0.04
N GLN A 133 1.50 -24.51 0.05
CA GLN A 133 1.99 -25.90 0.14
C GLN A 133 1.53 -26.64 1.41
N MET A 134 1.35 -25.92 2.53
CA MET A 134 0.79 -26.54 3.74
C MET A 134 -0.63 -27.09 3.48
N TYR A 135 -1.43 -26.37 2.70
CA TYR A 135 -2.77 -26.83 2.32
C TYR A 135 -2.77 -27.86 1.20
N ASP A 136 -1.85 -27.77 0.24
CA ASP A 136 -1.66 -28.82 -0.77
C ASP A 136 -1.36 -30.17 -0.11
N ASN A 137 -0.49 -30.19 0.91
CA ASN A 137 -0.18 -31.39 1.69
C ASN A 137 -1.41 -31.91 2.47
N LEU A 138 -2.20 -30.99 3.07
CA LEU A 138 -3.43 -31.35 3.78
C LEU A 138 -4.49 -31.93 2.85
N GLU A 139 -4.66 -31.34 1.66
CA GLU A 139 -5.58 -31.83 0.63
C GLU A 139 -5.14 -33.19 0.08
N ALA A 140 -3.84 -33.39 -0.16
CA ALA A 140 -3.30 -34.67 -0.62
C ALA A 140 -3.53 -35.78 0.43
N GLU A 141 -3.32 -35.51 1.72
CA GLU A 141 -3.63 -36.45 2.79
C GLU A 141 -5.14 -36.72 2.89
N ALA A 142 -5.99 -35.69 2.76
CA ALA A 142 -7.43 -35.85 2.81
C ALA A 142 -7.98 -36.65 1.61
N ALA A 143 -7.38 -36.51 0.44
CA ALA A 143 -7.77 -37.29 -0.77
C ALA A 143 -7.59 -38.81 -0.59
N THR A 144 -6.64 -39.24 0.24
CA THR A 144 -6.45 -40.66 0.56
C THR A 144 -7.53 -41.22 1.48
N LYS A 145 -8.25 -40.35 2.20
CA LYS A 145 -9.28 -40.70 3.18
C LYS A 145 -10.70 -40.69 2.63
N GLY A 146 -10.95 -39.96 1.53
CA GLY A 146 -12.22 -39.89 0.86
C GLY A 146 -12.63 -38.52 0.34
N GLU A 147 -13.70 -38.45 -0.41
CA GLU A 147 -14.18 -37.22 -1.07
C GLU A 147 -14.68 -36.16 -0.05
N LYS A 148 -15.34 -36.63 1.01
CA LYS A 148 -15.86 -35.73 2.07
C LYS A 148 -14.72 -35.01 2.80
N GLU A 149 -13.67 -35.74 3.15
CA GLU A 149 -12.47 -35.22 3.78
C GLU A 149 -11.73 -34.23 2.88
N LEU A 150 -11.68 -34.49 1.58
CA LEU A 150 -11.10 -33.59 0.60
C LEU A 150 -11.87 -32.28 0.48
N ILE A 151 -13.22 -32.32 0.46
CA ILE A 151 -14.07 -31.12 0.45
C ILE A 151 -13.84 -30.29 1.73
N GLU A 152 -13.75 -30.94 2.90
CA GLU A 152 -13.44 -30.27 4.17
C GLU A 152 -12.05 -29.62 4.14
N ALA A 153 -11.03 -30.30 3.61
CA ALA A 153 -9.67 -29.77 3.48
C ALA A 153 -9.61 -28.52 2.58
N LYS A 154 -10.31 -28.54 1.44
CA LYS A 154 -10.41 -27.38 0.55
C LYS A 154 -11.10 -26.19 1.23
N SER A 155 -12.17 -26.41 1.99
CA SER A 155 -12.83 -25.35 2.77
C SER A 155 -11.92 -24.77 3.85
N LYS A 156 -11.06 -25.59 4.48
CA LYS A 156 -10.05 -25.14 5.43
C LYS A 156 -8.97 -24.28 4.78
N ARG A 157 -8.59 -24.56 3.53
CA ARG A 157 -7.64 -23.72 2.78
C ARG A 157 -8.15 -22.28 2.68
N ASP A 158 -9.39 -22.10 2.24
CA ASP A 158 -9.98 -20.76 2.09
C ASP A 158 -10.00 -20.01 3.44
N SER A 159 -10.45 -20.67 4.50
CA SER A 159 -10.46 -20.06 5.84
C SER A 159 -9.06 -19.78 6.39
N GLY A 160 -8.06 -20.60 6.05
CA GLY A 160 -6.68 -20.37 6.43
C GLY A 160 -6.05 -19.15 5.75
N PHE A 161 -6.30 -18.96 4.46
CA PHE A 161 -5.87 -17.74 3.77
C PHE A 161 -6.61 -16.49 4.28
N GLN A 162 -7.87 -16.62 4.71
CA GLN A 162 -8.60 -15.53 5.38
C GLN A 162 -7.95 -15.16 6.72
N ILE A 163 -7.59 -16.14 7.56
CA ILE A 163 -6.85 -15.91 8.80
C ILE A 163 -5.54 -15.18 8.50
N PHE A 164 -4.77 -15.68 7.54
CA PHE A 164 -3.51 -15.06 7.11
C PHE A 164 -3.70 -13.60 6.69
N TYR A 165 -4.76 -13.29 5.95
CA TYR A 165 -5.10 -11.95 5.51
C TYR A 165 -5.54 -11.02 6.64
N VAL A 166 -6.29 -11.54 7.63
CA VAL A 166 -6.68 -10.76 8.82
C VAL A 166 -5.45 -10.32 9.61
N PHE A 167 -4.46 -11.18 9.79
CA PHE A 167 -3.21 -10.80 10.48
C PHE A 167 -2.46 -9.69 9.77
N ILE A 168 -2.43 -9.68 8.43
CA ILE A 168 -1.87 -8.57 7.64
C ILE A 168 -2.55 -7.25 8.01
N ASN A 169 -3.89 -7.25 8.04
CA ASN A 169 -4.67 -6.04 8.30
C ASN A 169 -4.61 -5.58 9.76
N ILE A 170 -4.43 -6.49 10.72
CA ILE A 170 -4.15 -6.12 12.12
C ILE A 170 -2.82 -5.34 12.20
N GLY A 171 -1.76 -5.81 11.50
CA GLY A 171 -0.51 -5.08 11.39
C GLY A 171 -0.70 -3.68 10.79
N GLY A 172 -1.47 -3.60 9.70
CA GLY A 172 -1.78 -2.33 9.02
C GLY A 172 -2.65 -1.38 9.83
N LEU A 173 -3.52 -1.91 10.69
CA LEU A 173 -4.39 -1.10 11.56
C LEU A 173 -3.59 -0.38 12.67
N VAL A 174 -2.62 -1.07 13.27
CA VAL A 174 -1.87 -0.54 14.43
C VAL A 174 -0.67 0.29 14.00
N ALA A 175 -0.01 -0.07 12.93
CA ALA A 175 1.25 0.56 12.48
C ALA A 175 1.19 2.08 12.29
N PRO A 176 0.16 2.69 11.67
CA PRO A 176 0.12 4.13 11.44
C PRO A 176 0.11 5.00 12.70
N PHE A 177 -0.18 4.42 13.87
CA PHE A 177 -0.15 5.15 15.14
C PHE A 177 1.27 5.30 15.71
N ILE A 178 2.20 4.43 15.32
CA ILE A 178 3.53 4.35 15.95
C ILE A 178 4.35 5.62 15.69
N ALA A 179 4.42 6.08 14.45
CA ALA A 179 5.24 7.24 14.12
C ALA A 179 4.72 8.55 14.74
N PRO A 180 3.40 8.87 14.68
CA PRO A 180 2.86 10.03 15.37
C PRO A 180 3.08 9.99 16.88
N LEU A 181 2.90 8.83 17.52
CA LEU A 181 3.10 8.67 18.97
C LEU A 181 4.56 8.94 19.37
N LEU A 182 5.51 8.32 18.68
CA LEU A 182 6.94 8.48 18.99
C LEU A 182 7.42 9.90 18.68
N ARG A 183 6.98 10.49 17.58
CA ARG A 183 7.30 11.87 17.22
C ARG A 183 6.73 12.86 18.25
N SER A 184 5.46 12.72 18.61
CA SER A 184 4.84 13.59 19.61
C SER A 184 5.49 13.45 20.98
N TRP A 185 5.81 12.23 21.39
CA TRP A 185 6.55 11.97 22.62
C TRP A 185 7.92 12.65 22.62
N TRP A 186 8.67 12.54 21.51
CA TRP A 186 9.99 13.13 21.39
C TRP A 186 9.96 14.67 21.36
N LEU A 187 9.03 15.26 20.63
CA LEU A 187 8.80 16.70 20.64
C LEU A 187 8.45 17.21 22.04
N SER A 188 7.53 16.54 22.73
CA SER A 188 7.14 16.91 24.10
C SER A 188 8.30 16.80 25.10
N ALA A 189 9.20 15.83 24.92
CA ALA A 189 10.41 15.72 25.74
C ALA A 189 11.41 16.88 25.55
N HIS A 190 11.22 17.68 24.50
CA HIS A 190 12.01 18.89 24.19
C HIS A 190 11.19 20.17 24.31
N ASP A 191 10.07 20.14 25.03
CA ASP A 191 9.15 21.27 25.21
C ASP A 191 8.59 21.83 23.90
N MET A 192 8.43 20.96 22.87
CA MET A 192 7.90 21.31 21.56
C MET A 192 6.58 20.61 21.28
N VAL A 193 5.75 21.26 20.44
CA VAL A 193 4.44 20.73 20.03
C VAL A 193 4.45 20.38 18.54
N TYR A 194 3.77 19.29 18.20
CA TYR A 194 3.62 18.86 16.81
C TYR A 194 2.75 19.83 16.01
N ASN A 195 3.24 20.23 14.84
CA ASN A 195 2.44 20.87 13.80
C ASN A 195 2.83 20.32 12.42
N ALA A 196 1.84 19.97 11.61
CA ALA A 196 2.05 19.34 10.32
C ALA A 196 2.63 20.28 9.25
N SER A 197 2.37 21.58 9.35
CA SER A 197 2.77 22.59 8.36
C SER A 197 4.10 23.27 8.70
N LEU A 198 4.49 23.30 9.97
CA LEU A 198 5.68 24.01 10.43
C LEU A 198 6.99 23.54 9.77
N PRO A 199 7.23 22.22 9.51
CA PRO A 199 8.45 21.79 8.83
C PRO A 199 8.67 22.42 7.46
N ALA A 200 7.60 22.58 6.66
CA ALA A 200 7.69 23.18 5.33
C ALA A 200 8.08 24.67 5.42
N LEU A 201 7.45 25.41 6.33
CA LEU A 201 7.76 26.83 6.57
C LEU A 201 9.20 27.02 7.10
N CYS A 202 9.67 26.12 7.97
CA CYS A 202 11.05 26.13 8.45
C CYS A 202 12.05 25.92 7.30
N HIS A 203 11.79 24.98 6.40
CA HIS A 203 12.64 24.77 5.21
C HIS A 203 12.64 25.97 4.29
N ASP A 204 11.49 26.58 4.05
CA ASP A 204 11.38 27.80 3.24
C ASP A 204 12.18 28.96 3.85
N TYR A 205 12.08 29.15 5.16
CA TYR A 205 12.83 30.19 5.86
C TYR A 205 14.35 29.96 5.79
N ILE A 206 14.81 28.73 6.02
CA ILE A 206 16.23 28.39 5.95
C ILE A 206 16.78 28.57 4.53
N ALA A 207 15.97 28.27 3.50
CA ALA A 207 16.39 28.36 2.10
C ALA A 207 16.33 29.78 1.53
N LYS A 208 15.34 30.58 1.90
CA LYS A 208 15.03 31.89 1.28
C LYS A 208 15.33 33.08 2.18
N GLY A 209 15.44 32.89 3.49
CA GLY A 209 15.47 33.95 4.48
C GLY A 209 14.14 34.70 4.62
N ALA A 210 14.06 35.65 5.55
CA ALA A 210 12.86 36.45 5.78
C ALA A 210 12.44 37.27 4.54
N GLU A 211 13.40 37.81 3.80
CA GLU A 211 13.16 38.66 2.62
C GLU A 211 12.64 37.85 1.41
N GLY A 212 12.93 36.55 1.34
CA GLY A 212 12.50 35.68 0.25
C GLY A 212 11.16 34.98 0.46
N MET A 213 10.53 35.17 1.63
CA MET A 213 9.20 34.64 1.94
C MET A 213 8.12 35.71 1.76
N SER A 214 6.88 35.29 1.43
CA SER A 214 5.75 36.23 1.45
C SER A 214 5.44 36.71 2.88
N ALA A 215 4.77 37.86 3.01
CA ALA A 215 4.38 38.41 4.31
C ALA A 215 3.46 37.42 5.06
N GLU A 216 2.56 36.75 4.33
CA GLU A 216 1.63 35.75 4.85
C GLU A 216 2.40 34.52 5.37
N ALA A 217 3.34 33.98 4.59
CA ALA A 217 4.16 32.82 4.98
C ALA A 217 5.02 33.15 6.22
N MET A 218 5.58 34.37 6.29
CA MET A 218 6.31 34.83 7.50
C MET A 218 5.37 34.97 8.69
N GLY A 219 4.16 35.52 8.51
CA GLY A 219 3.14 35.60 9.55
C GLY A 219 2.78 34.21 10.09
N ASN A 220 2.54 33.25 9.20
CA ASN A 220 2.25 31.87 9.54
C ASN A 220 3.41 31.21 10.30
N LEU A 221 4.65 31.40 9.83
CA LEU A 221 5.86 30.89 10.51
C LEU A 221 5.98 31.44 11.93
N ASN A 222 5.87 32.75 12.11
CA ASN A 222 5.96 33.38 13.41
C ASN A 222 4.88 32.86 14.37
N GLN A 223 3.63 32.76 13.90
CA GLN A 223 2.53 32.27 14.71
C GLN A 223 2.72 30.80 15.13
N LEU A 224 3.06 29.92 14.19
CA LEU A 224 3.26 28.50 14.49
C LEU A 224 4.51 28.26 15.32
N MET A 225 5.59 28.99 15.08
CA MET A 225 6.81 28.91 15.90
C MET A 225 6.53 29.30 17.35
N SER A 226 5.83 30.40 17.58
CA SER A 226 5.42 30.80 18.94
C SER A 226 4.54 29.73 19.63
N GLN A 227 3.64 29.09 18.90
CA GLN A 227 2.76 28.05 19.44
C GLN A 227 3.48 26.73 19.72
N CYS A 228 4.45 26.34 18.86
CA CYS A 228 5.06 25.02 18.89
C CYS A 228 6.41 24.98 19.62
N VAL A 229 7.14 26.09 19.67
CA VAL A 229 8.49 26.17 20.25
C VAL A 229 8.56 27.23 21.35
N GLY A 230 7.73 28.30 21.26
CA GLY A 230 7.75 29.44 22.19
C GLY A 230 8.46 30.67 21.62
N GLU A 231 8.90 31.58 22.51
CA GLU A 231 9.61 32.79 22.10
C GLU A 231 10.99 32.44 21.51
N THR A 232 11.29 32.99 20.34
CA THR A 232 12.56 32.74 19.64
C THR A 232 13.30 34.04 19.39
N THR A 233 14.61 34.07 19.69
CA THR A 233 15.50 35.18 19.38
C THR A 233 16.21 35.03 18.04
N ASP A 234 16.40 33.80 17.60
CA ASP A 234 16.99 33.44 16.30
C ASP A 234 16.05 32.43 15.58
N MET A 235 15.32 32.93 14.58
CA MET A 235 14.36 32.14 13.82
C MET A 235 15.03 30.99 13.04
N ALA A 236 16.22 31.22 12.47
CA ALA A 236 16.92 30.20 11.70
C ALA A 236 17.38 29.05 12.59
N ALA A 237 17.94 29.36 13.77
CA ALA A 237 18.34 28.34 14.73
C ALA A 237 17.13 27.55 15.27
N SER A 238 16.03 28.24 15.57
CA SER A 238 14.80 27.60 16.06
C SER A 238 14.14 26.68 15.00
N CYS A 239 14.12 27.12 13.75
CA CYS A 239 13.67 26.30 12.62
C CYS A 239 14.54 25.03 12.46
N ALA A 240 15.86 25.19 12.50
CA ALA A 240 16.78 24.05 12.38
C ALA A 240 16.61 23.06 13.55
N GLN A 241 16.46 23.56 14.77
CA GLN A 241 16.22 22.74 15.96
C GLN A 241 14.88 22.00 15.89
N TYR A 242 13.81 22.69 15.49
CA TYR A 242 12.50 22.05 15.33
C TYR A 242 12.54 20.93 14.29
N LEU A 243 13.14 21.19 13.12
CA LEU A 243 13.30 20.16 12.06
C LEU A 243 14.12 18.97 12.54
N GLN A 244 15.20 19.21 13.29
CA GLN A 244 16.01 18.13 13.84
C GLN A 244 15.18 17.23 14.76
N ILE A 245 14.56 17.80 15.80
CA ILE A 245 13.79 17.04 16.80
C ILE A 245 12.57 16.36 16.17
N PHE A 246 11.87 17.06 15.27
CA PHE A 246 10.75 16.50 14.54
C PHE A 246 11.14 15.23 13.75
N ASN A 247 12.25 15.27 13.00
CA ASN A 247 12.72 14.15 12.21
C ASN A 247 13.34 13.04 13.05
N GLU A 248 14.04 13.36 14.16
CA GLU A 248 14.51 12.36 15.12
C GLU A 248 13.36 11.51 15.65
N GLY A 249 12.22 12.12 15.99
CA GLY A 249 11.01 11.41 16.40
C GLY A 249 10.48 10.45 15.33
N ILE A 250 10.61 10.79 14.04
CA ILE A 250 10.26 9.87 12.95
C ILE A 250 11.30 8.74 12.84
N HIS A 251 12.60 9.02 12.99
CA HIS A 251 13.64 8.00 12.98
C HIS A 251 13.42 6.92 14.04
N TYR A 252 12.91 7.28 15.24
CA TYR A 252 12.53 6.30 16.26
C TYR A 252 11.41 5.35 15.79
N SER A 253 10.53 5.77 14.90
CA SER A 253 9.53 4.87 14.34
C SER A 253 10.14 3.78 13.44
N PHE A 254 11.25 4.09 12.78
CA PHE A 254 11.99 3.08 12.01
C PHE A 254 12.72 2.08 12.90
N VAL A 255 13.11 2.46 14.13
CA VAL A 255 13.60 1.50 15.15
C VAL A 255 12.50 0.48 15.50
N ALA A 256 11.24 0.92 15.62
CA ALA A 256 10.12 0.01 15.81
C ALA A 256 9.93 -0.94 14.61
N SER A 257 10.18 -0.48 13.38
CA SER A 257 10.18 -1.34 12.19
C SER A 257 11.32 -2.37 12.23
N VAL A 258 12.52 -1.99 12.69
CA VAL A 258 13.64 -2.93 12.91
C VAL A 258 13.24 -4.01 13.91
N ALA A 259 12.68 -3.62 15.05
CA ALA A 259 12.22 -4.57 16.08
C ALA A 259 11.17 -5.55 15.52
N ALA A 260 10.21 -5.05 14.72
CA ALA A 260 9.21 -5.87 14.06
C ALA A 260 9.84 -6.89 13.09
N MET A 261 10.86 -6.48 12.30
CA MET A 261 11.57 -7.40 11.40
C MET A 261 12.32 -8.47 12.17
N LEU A 262 12.99 -8.11 13.28
CA LEU A 262 13.71 -9.07 14.12
C LEU A 262 12.74 -10.06 14.78
N ILE A 263 11.61 -9.59 15.30
CA ILE A 263 10.57 -10.46 15.88
C ILE A 263 10.04 -11.43 14.81
N SER A 264 9.75 -10.93 13.61
CA SER A 264 9.30 -11.76 12.48
C SER A 264 10.33 -12.82 12.11
N LEU A 265 11.61 -12.44 12.06
CA LEU A 265 12.73 -13.35 11.79
C LEU A 265 12.85 -14.42 12.86
N ILE A 266 12.78 -14.04 14.13
CA ILE A 266 12.85 -14.99 15.27
C ILE A 266 11.67 -15.97 15.21
N ILE A 267 10.44 -15.48 15.03
CA ILE A 267 9.26 -16.34 14.89
C ILE A 267 9.45 -17.33 13.75
N PHE A 268 9.85 -16.86 12.57
CA PHE A 268 10.04 -17.70 11.40
C PHE A 268 11.17 -18.72 11.61
N PHE A 269 12.30 -18.30 12.18
CA PHE A 269 13.47 -19.15 12.42
C PHE A 269 13.14 -20.28 13.41
N VAL A 270 12.52 -19.96 14.56
CA VAL A 270 12.17 -20.94 15.61
C VAL A 270 11.14 -21.95 15.10
N THR A 271 10.21 -21.52 14.25
CA THR A 271 9.12 -22.36 13.74
C THR A 271 9.39 -22.97 12.36
N LYS A 272 10.58 -22.78 11.79
CA LYS A 272 10.94 -23.23 10.43
C LYS A 272 10.74 -24.72 10.16
N SER A 273 10.78 -25.56 11.21
CA SER A 273 10.51 -26.99 11.13
C SER A 273 9.06 -27.33 10.82
N GLN A 274 8.13 -26.42 11.13
CA GLN A 274 6.70 -26.57 10.86
C GLN A 274 6.31 -26.22 9.42
N PHE A 275 7.24 -25.62 8.66
CA PHE A 275 7.00 -25.22 7.29
C PHE A 275 7.47 -26.29 6.31
N PRO A 276 6.66 -26.64 5.27
CA PRO A 276 7.13 -27.47 4.18
C PRO A 276 8.15 -26.73 3.32
N ASN A 277 8.89 -27.47 2.51
CA ASN A 277 9.57 -26.92 1.34
C ASN A 277 8.66 -27.16 0.15
N PRO A 278 8.21 -26.10 -0.57
CA PRO A 278 7.49 -26.30 -1.82
C PRO A 278 8.33 -27.18 -2.75
N GLY A 279 7.75 -28.31 -3.17
CA GLY A 279 8.42 -29.25 -4.05
C GLY A 279 8.64 -28.67 -5.46
N LYS A 280 9.57 -29.27 -6.23
CA LYS A 280 9.63 -28.99 -7.66
C LYS A 280 8.26 -29.29 -8.26
N LYS A 281 7.69 -28.32 -9.00
CA LYS A 281 6.54 -28.61 -9.85
C LYS A 281 6.99 -29.71 -10.81
N GLU A 282 6.42 -30.90 -10.70
CA GLU A 282 6.63 -31.94 -11.71
C GLU A 282 6.26 -31.35 -13.06
N ALA A 283 7.17 -31.46 -14.01
CA ALA A 283 6.89 -31.06 -15.39
C ALA A 283 5.67 -31.89 -15.83
N ALA A 284 4.56 -31.22 -16.15
CA ALA A 284 3.37 -31.90 -16.62
C ALA A 284 3.76 -32.85 -17.76
N ALA A 285 3.37 -34.10 -17.63
CA ALA A 285 3.67 -35.14 -18.63
C ALA A 285 3.33 -34.57 -20.02
N ALA A 286 4.27 -34.71 -20.97
CA ALA A 286 4.13 -34.17 -22.32
C ALA A 286 2.96 -34.88 -23.01
N VAL A 287 1.80 -34.25 -23.01
CA VAL A 287 0.63 -34.75 -23.80
C VAL A 287 0.91 -34.37 -25.24
N THR A 288 0.93 -35.36 -26.11
CA THR A 288 1.14 -35.18 -27.56
C THR A 288 -0.19 -34.77 -28.20
N TYR A 289 -0.30 -33.52 -28.63
CA TYR A 289 -1.47 -32.99 -29.33
C TYR A 289 -1.28 -33.03 -30.84
N THR A 290 -2.39 -33.22 -31.58
CA THR A 290 -2.42 -33.09 -33.05
C THR A 290 -2.15 -31.65 -33.49
N ALA A 291 -1.82 -31.42 -34.77
CA ALA A 291 -1.57 -30.09 -35.31
C ALA A 291 -2.83 -29.19 -35.20
N GLU A 292 -4.02 -29.74 -35.39
CA GLU A 292 -5.28 -29.03 -35.29
C GLU A 292 -5.62 -28.67 -33.85
N GLU A 293 -5.41 -29.57 -32.90
CA GLU A 293 -5.57 -29.30 -31.46
C GLU A 293 -4.60 -28.22 -30.98
N LYS A 294 -3.34 -28.26 -31.44
CA LYS A 294 -2.36 -27.19 -31.13
C LYS A 294 -2.79 -25.82 -31.67
N ALA A 295 -3.35 -25.78 -32.88
CA ALA A 295 -3.84 -24.54 -33.48
C ALA A 295 -5.07 -23.98 -32.74
N ALA A 296 -6.02 -24.85 -32.36
CA ALA A 296 -7.20 -24.49 -31.58
C ALA A 296 -6.80 -23.98 -30.17
N MET A 297 -5.90 -24.70 -29.49
CA MET A 297 -5.35 -24.29 -28.21
C MET A 297 -4.60 -22.92 -28.29
N ALA A 298 -3.80 -22.73 -29.34
CA ALA A 298 -3.09 -21.47 -29.55
C ALA A 298 -4.07 -20.29 -29.73
N LYS A 299 -5.17 -20.49 -30.45
CA LYS A 299 -6.22 -19.47 -30.63
C LYS A 299 -6.94 -19.17 -29.31
N GLU A 300 -7.27 -20.19 -28.53
CA GLU A 300 -7.89 -20.03 -27.20
C GLU A 300 -6.95 -19.30 -26.23
N ILE A 301 -5.69 -19.74 -26.15
CA ILE A 301 -4.64 -19.09 -25.33
C ILE A 301 -4.51 -17.60 -25.70
N LYS A 302 -4.48 -17.29 -27.00
CA LYS A 302 -4.40 -15.92 -27.48
C LYS A 302 -5.59 -15.06 -27.03
N GLN A 303 -6.82 -15.60 -27.12
CA GLN A 303 -8.02 -14.91 -26.65
C GLN A 303 -8.01 -14.68 -25.13
N ARG A 304 -7.59 -15.68 -24.35
CA ARG A 304 -7.46 -15.60 -22.89
C ARG A 304 -6.41 -14.57 -22.47
N LEU A 305 -5.27 -14.54 -23.16
CA LEU A 305 -4.23 -13.52 -22.90
C LEU A 305 -4.71 -12.12 -23.27
N TYR A 306 -5.43 -11.93 -24.38
CA TYR A 306 -6.00 -10.62 -24.71
C TYR A 306 -7.00 -10.14 -23.66
N ALA A 307 -7.88 -11.04 -23.16
CA ALA A 307 -8.81 -10.71 -22.10
C ALA A 307 -8.06 -10.33 -20.81
N LEU A 308 -7.00 -11.04 -20.47
CA LEU A 308 -6.15 -10.73 -19.34
C LEU A 308 -5.51 -9.34 -19.49
N PHE A 309 -4.81 -9.07 -20.60
CA PHE A 309 -4.16 -7.78 -20.83
C PHE A 309 -5.14 -6.61 -20.87
N ALA A 310 -6.34 -6.80 -21.42
CA ALA A 310 -7.39 -5.78 -21.39
C ALA A 310 -7.80 -5.42 -19.96
N VAL A 311 -8.01 -6.43 -19.09
CA VAL A 311 -8.32 -6.19 -17.67
C VAL A 311 -7.15 -5.57 -16.93
N LEU A 312 -5.92 -6.04 -17.17
CA LEU A 312 -4.71 -5.47 -16.57
C LEU A 312 -4.54 -3.98 -16.92
N GLY A 313 -4.77 -3.62 -18.19
CA GLY A 313 -4.71 -2.22 -18.64
C GLY A 313 -5.68 -1.31 -17.87
N VAL A 314 -6.89 -1.79 -17.61
CA VAL A 314 -7.90 -1.03 -16.83
C VAL A 314 -7.54 -0.97 -15.35
N VAL A 315 -7.03 -2.06 -14.79
CA VAL A 315 -6.67 -2.18 -13.36
C VAL A 315 -5.47 -1.30 -12.99
N ILE A 316 -4.57 -0.98 -13.93
CA ILE A 316 -3.51 0.03 -13.73
C ILE A 316 -4.09 1.35 -13.21
N PHE A 317 -5.15 1.85 -13.84
CA PHE A 317 -5.77 3.12 -13.47
C PHE A 317 -6.55 3.05 -12.16
N PHE A 318 -7.08 1.87 -11.81
CA PHE A 318 -7.64 1.66 -10.47
C PHE A 318 -6.55 1.81 -9.40
N TRP A 319 -5.42 1.12 -9.53
CA TRP A 319 -4.34 1.19 -8.55
C TRP A 319 -3.69 2.57 -8.48
N PHE A 320 -3.58 3.25 -9.63
CA PHE A 320 -3.17 4.66 -9.68
C PHE A 320 -4.08 5.56 -8.83
N SER A 321 -5.39 5.35 -8.92
CA SER A 321 -6.35 6.14 -8.14
C SER A 321 -6.41 5.69 -6.69
N PHE A 322 -6.46 4.39 -6.42
CA PHE A 322 -6.60 3.85 -5.07
C PHE A 322 -5.39 4.14 -4.18
N HIS A 323 -4.18 3.96 -4.70
CA HIS A 323 -2.95 4.18 -3.92
C HIS A 323 -2.59 5.65 -3.71
N GLN A 324 -3.43 6.59 -4.14
CA GLN A 324 -3.34 7.98 -3.70
C GLN A 324 -3.52 8.13 -2.18
N ASN A 325 -4.01 7.11 -1.49
CA ASN A 325 -4.09 7.07 -0.03
C ASN A 325 -2.74 7.28 0.67
N GLY A 326 -1.64 6.83 0.08
CA GLY A 326 -0.26 7.03 0.57
C GLY A 326 0.42 8.30 0.07
N THR A 327 -0.21 9.06 -0.82
CA THR A 327 0.36 10.25 -1.48
C THR A 327 -0.58 11.45 -1.37
N SER A 328 -1.34 11.78 -2.41
CA SER A 328 -2.20 12.98 -2.44
C SER A 328 -3.24 13.02 -1.32
N LEU A 329 -3.81 11.88 -0.90
CA LEU A 329 -4.77 11.86 0.21
C LEU A 329 -4.10 12.06 1.56
N SER A 330 -2.86 11.60 1.75
CA SER A 330 -2.06 11.90 2.95
C SER A 330 -1.69 13.38 3.01
N LEU A 331 -1.37 14.01 1.85
CA LEU A 331 -1.14 15.44 1.76
C LEU A 331 -2.44 16.22 2.02
N PHE A 332 -3.58 15.78 1.50
CA PHE A 332 -4.88 16.38 1.79
C PHE A 332 -5.23 16.29 3.28
N ALA A 333 -4.95 15.16 3.91
CA ALA A 333 -5.12 15.02 5.36
C ALA A 333 -4.24 15.99 6.15
N ARG A 334 -3.01 16.26 5.68
CA ARG A 334 -2.09 17.23 6.29
C ARG A 334 -2.57 18.67 6.12
N ASP A 335 -2.94 19.05 4.89
CA ASP A 335 -3.17 20.46 4.54
C ASP A 335 -4.61 20.89 4.82
N PHE A 336 -5.61 20.09 4.46
CA PHE A 336 -7.02 20.47 4.46
C PHE A 336 -7.85 19.88 5.60
N VAL A 337 -7.31 18.95 6.39
CA VAL A 337 -8.02 18.38 7.54
C VAL A 337 -7.40 18.89 8.83
N ASP A 338 -8.21 19.03 9.88
CA ASP A 338 -7.69 19.40 11.19
C ASP A 338 -6.78 18.31 11.76
N THR A 339 -5.51 18.64 11.93
CA THR A 339 -4.46 17.75 12.45
C THR A 339 -4.12 17.99 13.91
N SER A 340 -4.85 18.85 14.59
CA SER A 340 -4.61 19.16 16.01
C SER A 340 -4.81 17.95 16.92
N THR A 341 -5.75 17.06 16.55
CA THR A 341 -6.08 15.85 17.32
C THR A 341 -5.66 14.55 16.63
N ILE A 342 -5.65 14.52 15.29
CA ILE A 342 -5.36 13.33 14.49
C ILE A 342 -4.27 13.65 13.48
N ALA A 343 -3.09 13.08 13.67
CA ALA A 343 -1.98 13.25 12.72
C ALA A 343 -2.32 12.61 11.35
N PRO A 344 -1.83 13.18 10.24
CA PRO A 344 -2.18 12.76 8.87
C PRO A 344 -1.92 11.27 8.60
N GLU A 345 -0.90 10.70 9.18
CA GLU A 345 -0.50 9.30 9.00
C GLU A 345 -1.53 8.31 9.54
N ILE A 346 -2.26 8.70 10.60
CA ILE A 346 -3.25 7.85 11.27
C ILE A 346 -4.40 7.49 10.33
N TRP A 347 -4.73 8.35 9.37
CA TRP A 347 -5.80 8.09 8.40
C TRP A 347 -5.57 6.83 7.56
N GLN A 348 -4.32 6.40 7.39
CA GLN A 348 -4.03 5.14 6.71
C GLN A 348 -4.50 3.90 7.48
N ALA A 349 -4.76 3.98 8.80
CA ALA A 349 -5.34 2.90 9.59
C ALA A 349 -6.83 2.65 9.27
N VAL A 350 -7.53 3.63 8.70
CA VAL A 350 -8.97 3.54 8.41
C VAL A 350 -9.28 2.49 7.34
N ASN A 351 -8.41 2.34 6.34
CA ASN A 351 -8.58 1.30 5.32
C ASN A 351 -8.48 -0.12 5.91
N PRO A 352 -7.42 -0.54 6.64
CA PRO A 352 -7.38 -1.84 7.31
C PRO A 352 -8.54 -2.09 8.26
N PHE A 353 -8.99 -1.06 8.98
CA PHE A 353 -10.19 -1.17 9.84
C PHE A 353 -11.42 -1.56 9.03
N PHE A 354 -11.69 -0.86 7.94
CA PHE A 354 -12.82 -1.18 7.07
C PHE A 354 -12.63 -2.51 6.33
N VAL A 355 -11.40 -2.89 5.94
CA VAL A 355 -11.15 -4.21 5.35
C VAL A 355 -11.57 -5.32 6.31
N ILE A 356 -11.17 -5.25 7.59
CA ILE A 356 -11.50 -6.27 8.59
C ILE A 356 -13.01 -6.34 8.83
N THR A 357 -13.67 -5.19 8.93
CA THR A 357 -15.11 -5.13 9.29
C THR A 357 -16.03 -5.39 8.10
N LEU A 358 -15.68 -4.93 6.90
CA LEU A 358 -16.56 -5.04 5.72
C LEU A 358 -16.37 -6.33 4.93
N THR A 359 -15.20 -6.98 5.00
CA THR A 359 -14.98 -8.25 4.27
C THR A 359 -16.05 -9.30 4.58
N PRO A 360 -16.40 -9.61 5.84
CA PRO A 360 -17.48 -10.56 6.15
C PRO A 360 -18.83 -10.13 5.59
N VAL A 361 -19.13 -8.82 5.63
CA VAL A 361 -20.42 -8.28 5.13
C VAL A 361 -20.52 -8.46 3.62
N ILE A 362 -19.47 -8.10 2.88
CA ILE A 362 -19.43 -8.23 1.41
C ILE A 362 -19.50 -9.71 1.01
N MET A 363 -18.80 -10.59 1.72
CA MET A 363 -18.89 -12.03 1.49
C MET A 363 -20.30 -12.58 1.73
N MET A 364 -21.00 -12.14 2.78
CA MET A 364 -22.39 -12.50 3.04
C MET A 364 -23.33 -12.02 1.92
N ILE A 365 -23.14 -10.80 1.41
CA ILE A 365 -23.92 -10.26 0.30
C ILE A 365 -23.72 -11.11 -0.96
N PHE A 366 -22.48 -11.38 -1.36
CA PHE A 366 -22.21 -12.21 -2.54
C PHE A 366 -22.68 -13.63 -2.37
N GLY A 367 -22.52 -14.23 -1.21
CA GLY A 367 -23.02 -15.56 -0.90
C GLY A 367 -24.55 -15.64 -0.93
N SER A 368 -25.25 -14.61 -0.49
CA SER A 368 -26.70 -14.51 -0.58
C SER A 368 -27.20 -14.37 -2.02
N LEU A 369 -26.51 -13.53 -2.82
CA LEU A 369 -26.84 -13.36 -4.24
C LEU A 369 -26.62 -14.65 -5.03
N SER A 370 -25.53 -15.35 -4.77
CA SER A 370 -25.23 -16.65 -5.41
C SER A 370 -26.28 -17.71 -5.08
N ARG A 371 -26.66 -17.82 -3.80
CA ARG A 371 -27.73 -18.74 -3.35
C ARG A 371 -29.09 -18.45 -3.99
N ARG A 372 -29.35 -17.20 -4.38
CA ARG A 372 -30.57 -16.78 -5.09
C ARG A 372 -30.47 -16.93 -6.63
N GLY A 373 -29.40 -17.54 -7.14
CA GLY A 373 -29.16 -17.66 -8.59
C GLY A 373 -28.85 -16.35 -9.30
N LYS A 374 -28.52 -15.29 -8.55
CA LYS A 374 -28.15 -13.94 -9.07
C LYS A 374 -26.66 -13.70 -8.91
N GLU A 375 -25.87 -14.67 -9.32
CA GLU A 375 -24.40 -14.52 -9.25
C GLU A 375 -23.92 -13.42 -10.18
N ILE A 376 -23.15 -12.46 -9.62
CA ILE A 376 -22.51 -11.40 -10.37
C ILE A 376 -21.16 -11.90 -10.86
N SER A 377 -20.90 -11.81 -12.18
CA SER A 377 -19.62 -12.23 -12.75
C SER A 377 -18.45 -11.39 -12.24
N THR A 378 -17.26 -11.97 -12.23
CA THR A 378 -16.04 -11.25 -11.75
C THR A 378 -15.77 -9.96 -12.50
N PRO A 379 -15.87 -9.89 -13.86
CA PRO A 379 -15.71 -8.62 -14.57
C PRO A 379 -16.72 -7.54 -14.16
N ARG A 380 -17.97 -7.94 -13.88
CA ARG A 380 -18.99 -6.98 -13.38
C ARG A 380 -18.66 -6.46 -11.98
N LYS A 381 -18.17 -7.32 -11.09
CA LYS A 381 -17.75 -6.92 -9.75
C LYS A 381 -16.60 -5.92 -9.83
N ILE A 382 -15.62 -6.14 -10.72
CA ILE A 382 -14.53 -5.18 -10.96
C ILE A 382 -15.07 -3.84 -11.46
N ALA A 383 -16.01 -3.85 -12.41
CA ALA A 383 -16.63 -2.61 -12.90
C ALA A 383 -17.39 -1.86 -11.79
N ILE A 384 -18.11 -2.57 -10.90
CA ILE A 384 -18.79 -1.99 -9.74
C ILE A 384 -17.75 -1.36 -8.78
N GLY A 385 -16.63 -2.05 -8.52
CA GLY A 385 -15.55 -1.50 -7.70
C GLY A 385 -14.99 -0.19 -8.26
N MET A 386 -14.78 -0.12 -9.58
CA MET A 386 -14.34 1.12 -10.25
C MET A 386 -15.37 2.24 -10.16
N PHE A 387 -16.66 1.90 -10.28
CA PHE A 387 -17.74 2.87 -10.06
C PHE A 387 -17.73 3.44 -8.65
N ILE A 388 -17.61 2.58 -7.63
CA ILE A 388 -17.55 3.01 -6.23
C ILE A 388 -16.32 3.89 -5.96
N ALA A 389 -15.16 3.55 -6.54
CA ALA A 389 -13.98 4.41 -6.46
C ALA A 389 -14.23 5.78 -7.12
N GLY A 390 -14.90 5.80 -8.27
CA GLY A 390 -15.36 7.03 -8.90
C GLY A 390 -16.29 7.86 -8.02
N LEU A 391 -17.24 7.23 -7.31
CA LEU A 391 -18.11 7.90 -6.34
C LEU A 391 -17.33 8.47 -5.14
N ALA A 392 -16.30 7.79 -4.68
CA ALA A 392 -15.43 8.28 -3.61
C ALA A 392 -14.74 9.60 -4.01
N TYR A 393 -14.18 9.65 -5.21
CA TYR A 393 -13.55 10.86 -5.73
C TYR A 393 -14.57 11.94 -6.16
N LEU A 394 -15.75 11.56 -6.62
CA LEU A 394 -16.87 12.50 -6.84
C LEU A 394 -17.24 13.20 -5.53
N PHE A 395 -17.41 12.43 -4.45
CA PHE A 395 -17.72 12.98 -3.14
C PHE A 395 -16.65 14.00 -2.71
N LEU A 396 -15.37 13.65 -2.79
CA LEU A 396 -14.28 14.53 -2.39
C LEU A 396 -14.16 15.76 -3.30
N SER A 397 -14.38 15.59 -4.61
CA SER A 397 -14.39 16.68 -5.58
C SER A 397 -15.50 17.69 -5.28
N VAL A 398 -16.73 17.22 -5.13
CA VAL A 398 -17.90 18.07 -4.84
C VAL A 398 -17.71 18.79 -3.50
N TYR A 399 -17.25 18.08 -2.47
CA TYR A 399 -16.95 18.68 -1.18
C TYR A 399 -15.91 19.81 -1.30
N SER A 400 -14.80 19.55 -2.00
CA SER A 400 -13.73 20.53 -2.17
C SER A 400 -14.16 21.75 -2.98
N LEU A 401 -15.04 21.56 -3.99
CA LEU A 401 -15.62 22.66 -4.79
C LEU A 401 -16.58 23.52 -3.96
N ILE A 402 -17.41 22.90 -3.11
CA ILE A 402 -18.33 23.62 -2.21
C ILE A 402 -17.54 24.45 -1.20
N MET A 403 -16.43 23.90 -0.67
CA MET A 403 -15.56 24.61 0.25
C MET A 403 -14.70 25.69 -0.43
N GLY A 404 -14.68 25.73 -1.77
CA GLY A 404 -13.89 26.69 -2.52
C GLY A 404 -12.38 26.52 -2.38
N TYR A 405 -11.89 25.30 -2.15
CA TYR A 405 -10.48 25.04 -1.97
C TYR A 405 -9.66 25.37 -3.23
N PRO A 406 -8.66 26.27 -3.13
CA PRO A 406 -7.72 26.54 -4.23
C PRO A 406 -6.75 25.37 -4.41
N SER A 407 -5.69 25.53 -5.20
CA SER A 407 -4.59 24.57 -5.22
C SER A 407 -3.91 24.47 -3.84
N ALA A 408 -3.27 23.36 -3.54
CA ALA A 408 -2.61 23.20 -2.25
C ALA A 408 -1.45 24.20 -2.07
N ALA A 409 -0.78 24.56 -3.16
CA ALA A 409 0.26 25.59 -3.12
C ALA A 409 -0.32 26.95 -2.68
N GLU A 410 -1.41 27.41 -3.32
CA GLU A 410 -2.10 28.64 -2.95
C GLU A 410 -2.70 28.60 -1.54
N TYR A 411 -3.28 27.45 -1.15
CA TYR A 411 -3.89 27.27 0.18
C TYR A 411 -2.88 27.45 1.32
N ARG A 412 -1.66 26.94 1.14
CA ARG A 412 -0.59 27.07 2.15
C ARG A 412 -0.05 28.50 2.31
N GLU A 413 -0.23 29.33 1.29
CA GLU A 413 0.13 30.75 1.36
C GLU A 413 -0.94 31.60 2.04
N LEU A 414 -2.16 31.08 2.24
CA LEU A 414 -3.19 31.81 2.99
C LEU A 414 -2.80 31.96 4.46
N PRO A 415 -3.17 33.09 5.11
CA PRO A 415 -3.09 33.23 6.56
C PRO A 415 -3.81 32.06 7.26
N ILE A 416 -3.27 31.60 8.41
CA ILE A 416 -3.77 30.40 9.11
C ILE A 416 -5.25 30.54 9.49
N ASP A 417 -5.70 31.72 9.87
CA ASP A 417 -7.09 32.03 10.22
C ASP A 417 -8.05 31.95 9.03
N GLN A 418 -7.55 32.03 7.80
CA GLN A 418 -8.30 31.88 6.56
C GLN A 418 -8.25 30.44 5.99
N GLN A 419 -7.40 29.59 6.56
CA GLN A 419 -7.29 28.18 6.16
C GLN A 419 -8.45 27.34 6.72
N VAL A 420 -9.56 27.32 6.02
CA VAL A 420 -10.74 26.54 6.43
C VAL A 420 -10.44 25.04 6.33
N LYS A 421 -10.53 24.32 7.44
CA LYS A 421 -10.25 22.88 7.51
C LYS A 421 -11.50 22.04 7.33
N ALA A 422 -11.33 20.88 6.66
CA ALA A 422 -12.34 19.86 6.55
C ALA A 422 -12.49 19.08 7.86
N GLY A 423 -13.69 18.68 8.17
CA GLY A 423 -13.93 17.76 9.30
C GLY A 423 -13.41 16.33 9.00
N ALA A 424 -13.00 15.63 10.05
CA ALA A 424 -12.50 14.25 10.00
C ALA A 424 -13.44 13.27 9.26
N TRP A 425 -14.74 13.49 9.33
CA TRP A 425 -15.78 12.66 8.69
C TRP A 425 -15.61 12.55 7.17
N VAL A 426 -15.04 13.57 6.53
CA VAL A 426 -14.77 13.58 5.08
C VAL A 426 -13.83 12.44 4.70
N LEU A 427 -12.74 12.26 5.44
CA LEU A 427 -11.81 11.16 5.22
C LEU A 427 -12.41 9.80 5.59
N ILE A 428 -13.23 9.72 6.65
CA ILE A 428 -13.92 8.48 7.03
C ILE A 428 -14.81 7.99 5.89
N VAL A 429 -15.64 8.87 5.31
CA VAL A 429 -16.52 8.53 4.19
C VAL A 429 -15.70 8.16 2.95
N LEU A 430 -14.66 8.92 2.66
CA LEU A 430 -13.76 8.65 1.53
C LEU A 430 -13.11 7.26 1.64
N TYR A 431 -12.47 6.97 2.78
CA TYR A 431 -11.81 5.67 2.99
C TYR A 431 -12.80 4.51 3.05
N PHE A 432 -14.01 4.73 3.58
CA PHE A 432 -15.08 3.74 3.53
C PHE A 432 -15.40 3.34 2.08
N LEU A 433 -15.67 4.33 1.21
CA LEU A 433 -15.98 4.08 -0.20
C LEU A 433 -14.81 3.44 -0.95
N LEU A 434 -13.59 3.95 -0.76
CA LEU A 434 -12.38 3.37 -1.38
C LEU A 434 -12.15 1.93 -0.93
N THR A 435 -12.37 1.60 0.35
CA THR A 435 -12.21 0.23 0.85
C THR A 435 -13.28 -0.70 0.29
N VAL A 436 -14.53 -0.26 0.18
CA VAL A 436 -15.56 -1.05 -0.51
C VAL A 436 -15.13 -1.33 -1.95
N ALA A 437 -14.65 -0.31 -2.68
CA ALA A 437 -14.14 -0.48 -4.05
C ALA A 437 -12.99 -1.51 -4.11
N GLU A 438 -12.04 -1.43 -3.19
CA GLU A 438 -10.92 -2.37 -3.08
C GLU A 438 -11.39 -3.81 -2.90
N LEU A 439 -12.35 -4.05 -2.00
CA LEU A 439 -12.88 -5.39 -1.74
C LEU A 439 -13.61 -6.01 -2.95
N PHE A 440 -14.09 -5.17 -3.88
CA PHE A 440 -14.65 -5.63 -5.16
C PHE A 440 -13.58 -5.92 -6.23
N ILE A 441 -12.34 -5.45 -6.06
CA ILE A 441 -11.32 -5.56 -7.11
C ILE A 441 -10.16 -6.47 -6.68
N SER A 442 -9.59 -6.24 -5.50
CA SER A 442 -8.35 -6.89 -5.08
C SER A 442 -8.45 -8.42 -4.98
N PRO A 443 -9.38 -9.02 -4.24
CA PRO A 443 -9.49 -10.48 -4.15
C PRO A 443 -10.04 -11.10 -5.44
N LEU A 444 -10.90 -10.38 -6.15
CA LEU A 444 -11.60 -10.90 -7.32
C LEU A 444 -10.76 -10.83 -8.60
N GLY A 445 -9.82 -9.89 -8.66
CA GLY A 445 -8.89 -9.79 -9.76
C GLY A 445 -7.97 -11.00 -9.85
N LEU A 446 -7.40 -11.44 -8.75
CA LEU A 446 -6.60 -12.68 -8.70
C LEU A 446 -7.44 -13.91 -9.06
N SER A 447 -8.71 -13.96 -8.63
CA SER A 447 -9.65 -15.02 -9.02
C SER A 447 -9.91 -14.99 -10.53
N PHE A 448 -10.09 -13.81 -11.14
CA PHE A 448 -10.26 -13.68 -12.59
C PHE A 448 -9.02 -14.16 -13.34
N VAL A 449 -7.83 -13.73 -12.91
CA VAL A 449 -6.56 -14.21 -13.50
C VAL A 449 -6.48 -15.74 -13.46
N SER A 450 -6.82 -16.36 -12.33
CA SER A 450 -6.79 -17.80 -12.16
C SER A 450 -7.76 -18.54 -13.08
N LYS A 451 -8.91 -17.94 -13.43
CA LYS A 451 -9.90 -18.52 -14.34
C LYS A 451 -9.51 -18.38 -15.81
N VAL A 452 -8.91 -17.25 -16.17
CA VAL A 452 -8.61 -16.90 -17.57
C VAL A 452 -7.21 -17.39 -17.99
N ALA A 453 -6.26 -17.42 -17.07
CA ALA A 453 -4.89 -17.82 -17.37
C ALA A 453 -4.80 -19.27 -17.86
N PRO A 454 -4.05 -19.55 -18.95
CA PRO A 454 -3.69 -20.91 -19.31
C PRO A 454 -2.95 -21.58 -18.15
N LYS A 455 -3.25 -22.87 -17.87
CA LYS A 455 -2.69 -23.58 -16.69
C LYS A 455 -1.15 -23.52 -16.61
N HIS A 456 -0.47 -23.62 -17.75
CA HIS A 456 1.00 -23.58 -17.82
C HIS A 456 1.59 -22.17 -17.67
N LEU A 457 0.76 -21.10 -17.78
CA LEU A 457 1.15 -19.70 -17.64
C LEU A 457 0.55 -19.04 -16.39
N LEU A 458 -0.12 -19.79 -15.52
CA LEU A 458 -0.82 -19.23 -14.36
C LEU A 458 0.07 -18.37 -13.48
N GLY A 459 1.27 -18.85 -13.16
CA GLY A 459 2.23 -18.08 -12.34
C GLY A 459 2.68 -16.77 -13.03
N LEU A 460 2.93 -16.82 -14.34
CA LEU A 460 3.26 -15.62 -15.12
C LEU A 460 2.08 -14.63 -15.13
N CYS A 461 0.87 -15.11 -15.35
CA CYS A 461 -0.32 -14.25 -15.38
C CYS A 461 -0.62 -13.60 -14.01
N GLN A 462 -0.42 -14.31 -12.91
CA GLN A 462 -0.48 -13.74 -11.57
C GLN A 462 0.63 -12.70 -11.33
N GLY A 463 1.82 -12.97 -11.85
CA GLY A 463 2.91 -12.00 -11.86
C GLY A 463 2.58 -10.73 -12.64
N LEU A 464 1.92 -10.86 -13.80
CA LEU A 464 1.45 -9.71 -14.59
C LEU A 464 0.39 -8.88 -13.84
N TRP A 465 -0.45 -9.48 -13.00
CA TRP A 465 -1.36 -8.75 -12.12
C TRP A 465 -0.59 -7.85 -11.14
N LEU A 466 0.47 -8.38 -10.51
CA LEU A 466 1.36 -7.59 -9.66
C LEU A 466 2.10 -6.51 -10.47
N GLY A 467 2.50 -6.82 -11.70
CA GLY A 467 3.08 -5.88 -12.64
C GLY A 467 2.15 -4.71 -12.98
N ALA A 468 0.86 -4.98 -13.20
CA ALA A 468 -0.14 -3.92 -13.43
C ALA A 468 -0.26 -2.99 -12.20
N THR A 469 -0.26 -3.57 -10.99
CA THR A 469 -0.21 -2.77 -9.75
C THR A 469 1.04 -1.90 -9.69
N ALA A 470 2.20 -2.46 -10.05
CA ALA A 470 3.47 -1.72 -10.08
C ALA A 470 3.43 -0.55 -11.07
N VAL A 471 2.86 -0.74 -12.27
CA VAL A 471 2.71 0.33 -13.26
C VAL A 471 1.78 1.44 -12.73
N GLY A 472 0.65 1.08 -12.09
CA GLY A 472 -0.23 2.04 -11.42
C GLY A 472 0.52 2.85 -10.35
N ASN A 473 1.37 2.20 -9.58
CA ASN A 473 2.16 2.85 -8.53
C ASN A 473 3.25 3.77 -9.08
N LEU A 474 3.83 3.46 -10.25
CA LEU A 474 4.77 4.36 -10.92
C LEU A 474 4.16 5.70 -11.31
N LEU A 475 2.84 5.76 -11.47
CA LEU A 475 2.12 6.99 -11.84
C LEU A 475 1.71 7.85 -10.63
N LEU A 476 1.91 7.39 -9.39
CA LEU A 476 1.38 8.07 -8.19
C LEU A 476 1.86 9.51 -8.03
N TRP A 477 3.07 9.84 -8.48
CA TRP A 477 3.65 11.18 -8.42
C TRP A 477 2.84 12.23 -9.21
N ILE A 478 2.01 11.80 -10.17
CA ILE A 478 1.14 12.71 -10.94
C ILE A 478 0.08 13.33 -10.01
N GLY A 479 -0.36 12.61 -8.98
CA GLY A 479 -1.34 13.11 -8.02
C GLY A 479 -0.89 14.39 -7.32
N PRO A 480 0.25 14.40 -6.58
CA PRO A 480 0.78 15.62 -5.96
C PRO A 480 1.11 16.72 -6.95
N LEU A 481 1.53 16.39 -8.18
CA LEU A 481 1.73 17.40 -9.22
C LEU A 481 0.43 18.16 -9.53
N MET A 482 -0.68 17.44 -9.75
CA MET A 482 -2.00 18.06 -9.96
C MET A 482 -2.50 18.77 -8.70
N TYR A 483 -2.30 18.17 -7.54
CA TYR A 483 -2.71 18.67 -6.24
C TYR A 483 -2.14 20.07 -5.93
N ASN A 484 -0.90 20.33 -6.33
CA ASN A 484 -0.26 21.64 -6.18
C ASN A 484 -0.57 22.63 -7.31
N ALA A 485 -0.92 22.14 -8.51
CA ALA A 485 -1.04 22.98 -9.70
C ALA A 485 -2.45 23.50 -9.98
N ILE A 486 -3.48 22.78 -9.55
CA ILE A 486 -4.88 23.11 -9.87
C ILE A 486 -5.75 23.06 -8.60
N PRO A 487 -6.91 23.78 -8.59
CA PRO A 487 -7.83 23.73 -7.46
C PRO A 487 -8.21 22.28 -7.09
N ILE A 488 -8.24 21.98 -5.80
CA ILE A 488 -8.36 20.64 -5.23
C ILE A 488 -9.58 19.88 -5.75
N GLY A 489 -10.71 20.56 -5.93
CA GLY A 489 -11.93 19.95 -6.46
C GLY A 489 -11.73 19.38 -7.87
N TYR A 490 -10.99 20.07 -8.74
CA TYR A 490 -10.68 19.58 -10.10
C TYR A 490 -9.65 18.45 -10.08
N CYS A 491 -8.68 18.49 -9.15
CA CYS A 491 -7.74 17.38 -8.96
C CYS A 491 -8.50 16.06 -8.70
N TRP A 492 -9.44 16.07 -7.76
CA TRP A 492 -10.25 14.88 -7.46
C TRP A 492 -11.22 14.52 -8.59
N ALA A 493 -11.73 15.50 -9.34
CA ALA A 493 -12.55 15.24 -10.52
C ALA A 493 -11.79 14.46 -11.61
N ILE A 494 -10.49 14.68 -11.78
CA ILE A 494 -9.67 13.90 -12.71
C ILE A 494 -9.61 12.44 -12.27
N PHE A 495 -9.37 12.14 -11.00
CA PHE A 495 -9.37 10.76 -10.49
C PHE A 495 -10.75 10.10 -10.64
N MET A 496 -11.84 10.85 -10.39
CA MET A 496 -13.21 10.39 -10.67
C MET A 496 -13.37 9.99 -12.14
N ILE A 497 -12.97 10.85 -13.06
CA ILE A 497 -13.08 10.60 -14.52
C ILE A 497 -12.28 9.37 -14.91
N VAL A 498 -11.05 9.23 -14.41
CA VAL A 498 -10.20 8.05 -14.66
C VAL A 498 -10.91 6.77 -14.21
N CYS A 499 -11.50 6.75 -13.01
CA CYS A 499 -12.26 5.60 -12.51
C CYS A 499 -13.51 5.31 -13.36
N LEU A 500 -14.26 6.35 -13.77
CA LEU A 500 -15.47 6.19 -14.58
C LEU A 500 -15.17 5.74 -16.01
N ILE A 501 -14.10 6.23 -16.64
CA ILE A 501 -13.62 5.73 -17.94
C ILE A 501 -13.22 4.25 -17.80
N SER A 502 -12.47 3.91 -16.77
CA SER A 502 -12.07 2.52 -16.47
C SER A 502 -13.29 1.60 -16.30
N MET A 503 -14.31 2.07 -15.57
CA MET A 503 -15.59 1.38 -15.46
C MET A 503 -16.28 1.20 -16.83
N GLY A 504 -16.35 2.28 -17.62
CA GLY A 504 -16.96 2.23 -18.94
C GLY A 504 -16.29 1.23 -19.89
N VAL A 505 -14.96 1.19 -19.91
CA VAL A 505 -14.19 0.22 -20.68
C VAL A 505 -14.46 -1.21 -20.20
N MET A 506 -14.51 -1.44 -18.88
CA MET A 506 -14.85 -2.75 -18.32
C MET A 506 -16.26 -3.19 -18.71
N LEU A 507 -17.25 -2.31 -18.63
CA LEU A 507 -18.63 -2.62 -19.02
C LEU A 507 -18.75 -2.90 -20.52
N PHE A 508 -18.02 -2.19 -21.36
CA PHE A 508 -17.95 -2.45 -22.80
C PHE A 508 -17.42 -3.84 -23.10
N MET A 509 -16.40 -4.29 -22.37
CA MET A 509 -15.76 -5.59 -22.57
C MET A 509 -16.47 -6.73 -21.82
N VAL A 510 -17.43 -6.47 -20.91
CA VAL A 510 -17.94 -7.46 -19.96
C VAL A 510 -18.47 -8.74 -20.62
N LYS A 511 -19.26 -8.62 -21.71
CA LYS A 511 -19.83 -9.79 -22.42
C LYS A 511 -18.75 -10.67 -23.06
N TRP A 512 -17.68 -10.06 -23.55
CA TRP A 512 -16.55 -10.76 -24.12
C TRP A 512 -15.73 -11.46 -23.02
N LEU A 513 -15.44 -10.74 -21.92
CA LEU A 513 -14.71 -11.27 -20.77
C LEU A 513 -15.46 -12.45 -20.11
N GLU A 514 -16.79 -12.37 -20.00
CA GLU A 514 -17.63 -13.45 -19.46
C GLU A 514 -17.60 -14.71 -20.35
N ARG A 515 -17.47 -14.54 -21.68
CA ARG A 515 -17.33 -15.68 -22.62
C ARG A 515 -15.98 -16.35 -22.51
N VAL A 516 -14.93 -15.57 -22.34
CA VAL A 516 -13.55 -16.11 -22.25
C VAL A 516 -13.26 -16.73 -20.87
N ALA A 517 -13.97 -16.30 -19.82
CA ALA A 517 -13.81 -16.82 -18.46
C ALA A 517 -14.65 -18.08 -18.17
N LYS A 518 -15.57 -18.46 -19.08
CA LYS A 518 -16.30 -19.74 -19.06
C LYS A 518 -15.44 -20.85 -19.65
#